data_d64ce4463c2525c561545471e06a135e
#
_entry.id   d64ce4463c2525c561545471e06a135e
#
_cell.length_a   1.000
_cell.length_b   1.000
_cell.length_c   1.000
_cell.angle_alpha   90.00
_cell.angle_beta   90.00
_cell.angle_gamma   90.00
#
_symmetry.space_group_name_H-M   'P 1'
#
loop_
_entity.id
_entity.type
_entity.pdbx_description
1 polymer ?
#
loop_
_entity_poly.entity_id
_entity_poly.type
_entity_poly.pdbx_seq_one_letter_code
_entity_poly.pdbx_strand_id
1 'polypeptide(L)'
;KSAPRQAETARRSEPREEREVVQRTDEEIAQIKATALEFLSGVFKAMELPVEIQMEYNAENGSLEVDFAGEDMGILIGKRGQTLDSLQYLTSLVVNKEQKDYVRVKLDTENYRKRRKETLENLARNIAYKVKKTRRPVSLEPMNPYERRIIHSALQGNKFVETVSEGEEPYRHVVVKLKRY
;
A
#
# COMPACT_ATOMS: atom_id res chain seq x y z
N LYS A 1 -13.51 -45.09 16.94
CA LYS A 1 -13.89 -44.86 15.53
C LYS A 1 -13.80 -43.38 15.30
N SER A 2 -12.70 -42.94 14.71
CA SER A 2 -12.38 -41.54 14.40
C SER A 2 -12.81 -41.29 12.99
N ALA A 3 -13.61 -40.21 12.78
CA ALA A 3 -14.00 -39.72 11.47
C ALA A 3 -12.86 -38.85 10.87
N PRO A 4 -12.60 -38.90 9.56
CA PRO A 4 -11.56 -38.12 8.95
C PRO A 4 -12.03 -36.67 8.74
N ARG A 5 -11.18 -35.71 9.16
CA ARG A 5 -11.31 -34.27 8.85
C ARG A 5 -11.15 -34.06 7.34
N GLN A 6 -12.21 -33.60 6.72
CA GLN A 6 -12.20 -33.22 5.32
C GLN A 6 -11.25 -32.01 5.12
N ALA A 7 -10.36 -32.15 4.15
CA ALA A 7 -9.44 -31.12 3.71
C ALA A 7 -10.24 -29.94 3.12
N GLU A 8 -10.04 -28.79 3.67
CA GLU A 8 -10.56 -27.50 3.17
C GLU A 8 -9.82 -27.17 1.89
N THR A 9 -10.49 -27.41 0.78
CA THR A 9 -9.99 -27.18 -0.58
C THR A 9 -9.63 -25.73 -0.75
N ALA A 10 -8.38 -25.49 -1.16
CA ALA A 10 -7.85 -24.22 -1.61
C ALA A 10 -8.84 -23.49 -2.54
N ARG A 11 -9.32 -22.34 -2.11
CA ARG A 11 -10.03 -21.41 -2.99
C ARG A 11 -9.06 -20.98 -4.09
N ARG A 12 -9.26 -21.56 -5.26
CA ARG A 12 -8.66 -21.16 -6.51
C ARG A 12 -8.99 -19.68 -6.70
N SER A 13 -7.98 -18.82 -6.75
CA SER A 13 -8.13 -17.41 -7.11
C SER A 13 -8.65 -17.36 -8.54
N GLU A 14 -9.92 -16.99 -8.68
CA GLU A 14 -10.50 -16.66 -9.96
C GLU A 14 -9.66 -15.58 -10.64
N PRO A 15 -9.49 -15.61 -11.97
CA PRO A 15 -8.79 -14.56 -12.69
C PRO A 15 -9.50 -13.24 -12.38
N ARG A 16 -8.74 -12.25 -11.97
CA ARG A 16 -9.23 -10.89 -11.78
C ARG A 16 -9.74 -10.43 -13.14
N GLU A 17 -11.06 -10.40 -13.33
CA GLU A 17 -11.68 -9.82 -14.52
C GLU A 17 -11.03 -8.45 -14.71
N GLU A 18 -10.47 -8.22 -15.90
CA GLU A 18 -10.00 -6.92 -16.33
C GLU A 18 -11.22 -6.00 -16.29
N ARG A 19 -11.31 -5.18 -15.25
CA ARG A 19 -12.39 -4.21 -15.13
C ARG A 19 -12.26 -3.27 -16.32
N GLU A 20 -13.28 -3.24 -17.18
CA GLU A 20 -13.36 -2.29 -18.26
C GLU A 20 -13.10 -0.90 -17.71
N VAL A 21 -12.13 -0.22 -18.30
CA VAL A 21 -11.79 1.16 -17.90
C VAL A 21 -12.93 2.04 -18.42
N VAL A 22 -13.69 2.59 -17.50
CA VAL A 22 -14.79 3.50 -17.82
C VAL A 22 -14.20 4.77 -18.45
N GLN A 23 -14.55 5.03 -19.70
CA GLN A 23 -14.19 6.30 -20.33
C GLN A 23 -15.03 7.42 -19.74
N ARG A 24 -14.36 8.44 -19.22
CA ARG A 24 -14.99 9.61 -18.60
C ARG A 24 -14.86 10.81 -19.51
N THR A 25 -15.84 11.69 -19.44
CA THR A 25 -15.79 12.97 -20.15
C THR A 25 -14.84 13.95 -19.44
N ASP A 26 -14.37 14.95 -20.17
CA ASP A 26 -13.50 15.99 -19.59
C ASP A 26 -14.19 16.74 -18.43
N GLU A 27 -15.52 16.90 -18.50
CA GLU A 27 -16.34 17.52 -17.45
C GLU A 27 -16.36 16.66 -16.18
N GLU A 28 -16.53 15.35 -16.30
CA GLU A 28 -16.48 14.41 -15.17
C GLU A 28 -15.09 14.38 -14.51
N ILE A 29 -14.04 14.40 -15.33
CA ILE A 29 -12.64 14.47 -14.85
C ILE A 29 -12.39 15.79 -14.11
N ALA A 30 -12.88 16.91 -14.64
CA ALA A 30 -12.75 18.22 -13.99
C ALA A 30 -13.47 18.23 -12.64
N GLN A 31 -14.67 17.65 -12.56
CA GLN A 31 -15.43 17.55 -11.31
C GLN A 31 -14.70 16.68 -10.28
N ILE A 32 -14.16 15.54 -10.68
CA ILE A 32 -13.36 14.65 -9.82
C ILE A 32 -12.16 15.39 -9.24
N LYS A 33 -11.41 16.12 -10.09
CA LYS A 33 -10.26 16.93 -9.66
C LYS A 33 -10.67 18.05 -8.71
N ALA A 34 -11.77 18.76 -9.01
CA ALA A 34 -12.27 19.83 -8.17
C ALA A 34 -12.66 19.35 -6.78
N THR A 35 -13.41 18.23 -6.69
CA THR A 35 -13.80 17.61 -5.42
C THR A 35 -12.58 17.17 -4.58
N ALA A 36 -11.59 16.55 -5.21
CA ALA A 36 -10.37 16.15 -4.54
C ALA A 36 -9.55 17.37 -4.05
N LEU A 37 -9.44 18.42 -4.89
CA LEU A 37 -8.71 19.64 -4.57
C LEU A 37 -9.35 20.38 -3.40
N GLU A 38 -10.66 20.53 -3.39
CA GLU A 38 -11.41 21.19 -2.31
C GLU A 38 -11.16 20.48 -0.97
N PHE A 39 -11.31 19.15 -0.95
CA PHE A 39 -11.08 18.36 0.25
C PHE A 39 -9.63 18.47 0.74
N LEU A 40 -8.65 18.22 -0.12
CA LEU A 40 -7.22 18.25 0.24
C LEU A 40 -6.76 19.64 0.68
N SER A 41 -7.18 20.68 -0.04
CA SER A 41 -6.87 22.08 0.33
C SER A 41 -7.46 22.45 1.68
N GLY A 42 -8.67 22.00 1.98
CA GLY A 42 -9.31 22.17 3.29
C GLY A 42 -8.53 21.50 4.41
N VAL A 43 -8.07 20.26 4.20
CA VAL A 43 -7.24 19.52 5.16
C VAL A 43 -5.90 20.22 5.39
N PHE A 44 -5.17 20.58 4.33
CA PHE A 44 -3.86 21.22 4.46
C PHE A 44 -3.95 22.62 5.09
N LYS A 45 -5.00 23.37 4.76
CA LYS A 45 -5.28 24.65 5.42
C LYS A 45 -5.53 24.48 6.93
N ALA A 46 -6.30 23.46 7.32
CA ALA A 46 -6.55 23.17 8.73
C ALA A 46 -5.30 22.69 9.48
N MET A 47 -4.37 22.07 8.77
CA MET A 47 -3.06 21.65 9.31
C MET A 47 -2.02 22.78 9.28
N GLU A 48 -2.33 23.94 8.72
CA GLU A 48 -1.41 25.08 8.51
C GLU A 48 -0.16 24.69 7.68
N LEU A 49 -0.33 23.71 6.77
CA LEU A 49 0.75 23.24 5.92
C LEU A 49 0.66 23.86 4.51
N PRO A 50 1.68 24.60 4.08
CA PRO A 50 1.77 25.04 2.70
C PRO A 50 2.17 23.89 1.78
N VAL A 51 1.20 23.36 1.03
CA VAL A 51 1.38 22.22 0.13
C VAL A 51 0.96 22.61 -1.27
N GLU A 52 1.82 22.38 -2.24
CA GLU A 52 1.48 22.40 -3.65
C GLU A 52 0.86 21.05 -4.04
N ILE A 53 -0.30 21.10 -4.70
CA ILE A 53 -1.06 19.90 -5.09
C ILE A 53 -1.04 19.82 -6.62
N GLN A 54 -0.45 18.76 -7.15
CA GLN A 54 -0.45 18.45 -8.58
C GLN A 54 -1.37 17.25 -8.82
N MET A 55 -2.27 17.35 -9.82
CA MET A 55 -3.26 16.31 -10.11
C MET A 55 -3.27 15.94 -11.57
N GLU A 56 -3.16 14.65 -11.84
CA GLU A 56 -3.29 14.08 -13.17
C GLU A 56 -4.32 12.94 -13.17
N TYR A 57 -5.18 12.94 -14.18
CA TYR A 57 -6.11 11.82 -14.38
C TYR A 57 -5.55 10.88 -15.44
N ASN A 58 -5.27 9.66 -15.06
CA ASN A 58 -4.79 8.62 -15.96
C ASN A 58 -5.99 7.87 -16.54
N ALA A 59 -6.32 8.17 -17.81
CA ALA A 59 -7.46 7.56 -18.51
C ALA A 59 -7.27 6.06 -18.77
N GLU A 60 -6.03 5.58 -18.93
CA GLU A 60 -5.75 4.16 -19.16
C GLU A 60 -6.11 3.28 -17.96
N ASN A 61 -5.94 3.81 -16.74
CA ASN A 61 -6.17 3.08 -15.50
C ASN A 61 -7.44 3.53 -14.75
N GLY A 62 -8.12 4.58 -15.23
CA GLY A 62 -9.24 5.20 -14.54
C GLY A 62 -8.85 5.71 -13.15
N SER A 63 -7.66 6.29 -13.00
CA SER A 63 -7.13 6.72 -11.70
C SER A 63 -6.81 8.21 -11.65
N LEU A 64 -7.17 8.85 -10.54
CA LEU A 64 -6.69 10.18 -10.15
C LEU A 64 -5.36 10.01 -9.42
N GLU A 65 -4.30 10.54 -9.97
CA GLU A 65 -2.97 10.58 -9.39
C GLU A 65 -2.70 11.98 -8.86
N VAL A 66 -2.32 12.06 -7.58
CA VAL A 66 -2.09 13.33 -6.89
C VAL A 66 -0.72 13.27 -6.25
N ASP A 67 0.10 14.25 -6.55
CA ASP A 67 1.42 14.42 -5.95
C ASP A 67 1.47 15.71 -5.11
N PHE A 68 2.13 15.63 -3.97
CA PHE A 68 2.29 16.75 -3.05
C PHE A 68 3.73 17.20 -3.02
N ALA A 69 3.93 18.52 -3.04
CA ALA A 69 5.23 19.14 -2.87
C ALA A 69 5.18 20.26 -1.81
N GLY A 70 6.24 20.37 -1.02
CA GLY A 70 6.37 21.37 0.05
C GLY A 70 7.55 21.07 0.96
N GLU A 71 7.75 21.90 1.97
CA GLU A 71 8.91 21.78 2.87
C GLU A 71 8.76 20.64 3.88
N ASP A 72 7.58 20.45 4.46
CA ASP A 72 7.33 19.50 5.56
C ASP A 72 6.58 18.23 5.15
N MET A 73 6.90 17.67 4.00
CA MET A 73 6.20 16.49 3.46
C MET A 73 6.29 15.26 4.36
N GLY A 74 7.27 15.20 5.26
CA GLY A 74 7.36 14.17 6.27
C GLY A 74 6.13 14.05 7.18
N ILE A 75 5.45 15.17 7.45
CA ILE A 75 4.19 15.20 8.24
C ILE A 75 3.08 14.46 7.47
N LEU A 76 2.98 14.69 6.17
CA LEU A 76 1.98 14.05 5.31
C LEU A 76 2.28 12.57 5.07
N ILE A 77 3.53 12.19 5.06
CA ILE A 77 3.92 10.78 5.00
C ILE A 77 3.56 10.09 6.32
N GLY A 78 3.94 10.69 7.45
CA GLY A 78 3.76 10.11 8.77
C GLY A 78 4.62 8.87 9.01
N LYS A 79 4.34 8.16 10.10
CA LYS A 79 5.09 6.95 10.46
C LYS A 79 4.85 5.87 9.39
N ARG A 80 5.89 5.56 8.59
CA ARG A 80 5.85 4.51 7.54
C ARG A 80 4.75 4.70 6.49
N GLY A 81 4.38 5.94 6.20
CA GLY A 81 3.35 6.21 5.20
C GLY A 81 1.91 6.08 5.69
N GLN A 82 1.69 5.90 7.01
CA GLN A 82 0.33 5.71 7.56
C GLN A 82 -0.56 6.94 7.36
N THR A 83 -0.01 8.15 7.52
CA THR A 83 -0.77 9.39 7.29
C THR A 83 -1.15 9.51 5.82
N LEU A 84 -0.20 9.25 4.92
CA LEU A 84 -0.44 9.27 3.48
C LEU A 84 -1.49 8.23 3.05
N ASP A 85 -1.46 7.03 3.61
CA ASP A 85 -2.45 5.99 3.32
C ASP A 85 -3.84 6.36 3.85
N SER A 86 -3.92 6.96 5.05
CA SER A 86 -5.18 7.44 5.63
C SER A 86 -5.77 8.59 4.81
N LEU A 87 -4.93 9.54 4.40
CA LEU A 87 -5.34 10.67 3.57
C LEU A 87 -5.84 10.18 2.19
N GLN A 88 -5.14 9.22 1.58
CA GLN A 88 -5.58 8.60 0.33
C GLN A 88 -6.95 7.93 0.48
N TYR A 89 -7.15 7.20 1.57
CA TYR A 89 -8.43 6.54 1.84
C TYR A 89 -9.58 7.55 1.97
N LEU A 90 -9.38 8.61 2.77
CA LEU A 90 -10.39 9.67 2.94
C LEU A 90 -10.67 10.42 1.63
N THR A 91 -9.64 10.77 0.88
CA THR A 91 -9.80 11.40 -0.44
C THR A 91 -10.57 10.49 -1.39
N SER A 92 -10.28 9.19 -1.37
CA SER A 92 -11.02 8.20 -2.17
C SER A 92 -12.50 8.14 -1.80
N LEU A 93 -12.85 8.22 -0.52
CA LEU A 93 -14.26 8.26 -0.08
C LEU A 93 -14.96 9.51 -0.56
N VAL A 94 -14.33 10.68 -0.42
CA VAL A 94 -14.91 11.96 -0.83
C VAL A 94 -15.11 12.01 -2.34
N VAL A 95 -14.11 11.64 -3.12
CA VAL A 95 -14.17 11.63 -4.59
C VAL A 95 -15.27 10.68 -5.09
N ASN A 96 -15.41 9.52 -4.48
CA ASN A 96 -16.34 8.49 -4.95
C ASN A 96 -17.77 8.64 -4.41
N LYS A 97 -18.05 9.61 -3.53
CA LYS A 97 -19.35 9.78 -2.88
C LYS A 97 -20.51 9.94 -3.88
N GLU A 98 -20.26 10.65 -4.97
CA GLU A 98 -21.28 10.99 -5.99
C GLU A 98 -21.00 10.33 -7.35
N GLN A 99 -19.95 9.50 -7.44
CA GLN A 99 -19.59 8.83 -8.66
C GLN A 99 -20.37 7.52 -8.85
N LYS A 100 -20.86 7.27 -10.07
CA LYS A 100 -21.50 6.00 -10.44
C LYS A 100 -20.48 4.87 -10.51
N ASP A 101 -19.32 5.17 -11.09
CA ASP A 101 -18.23 4.24 -11.27
C ASP A 101 -17.05 4.63 -10.40
N TYR A 102 -16.40 3.64 -9.79
CA TYR A 102 -15.33 3.87 -8.84
C TYR A 102 -14.09 4.48 -9.50
N VAL A 103 -13.63 5.61 -8.96
CA VAL A 103 -12.36 6.27 -9.30
C VAL A 103 -11.28 5.82 -8.34
N ARG A 104 -10.22 5.25 -8.86
CA ARG A 104 -9.05 4.93 -8.04
C ARG A 104 -8.26 6.21 -7.75
N VAL A 105 -8.08 6.53 -6.49
CA VAL A 105 -7.25 7.66 -6.06
C VAL A 105 -5.88 7.15 -5.60
N LYS A 106 -4.81 7.78 -6.07
CA LYS A 106 -3.43 7.52 -5.63
C LYS A 106 -2.82 8.83 -5.16
N LEU A 107 -2.37 8.85 -3.92
CA LEU A 107 -1.62 9.97 -3.36
C LEU A 107 -0.16 9.56 -3.18
N ASP A 108 0.77 10.44 -3.55
CA ASP A 108 2.19 10.29 -3.26
C ASP A 108 2.83 11.65 -2.95
N THR A 109 4.01 11.64 -2.42
CA THR A 109 4.85 12.82 -2.22
C THR A 109 6.31 12.41 -2.30
N GLU A 110 7.11 13.16 -3.06
CA GLU A 110 8.56 12.91 -3.21
C GLU A 110 8.91 11.46 -3.60
N ASN A 111 8.06 10.78 -4.34
CA ASN A 111 8.22 9.35 -4.66
C ASN A 111 8.37 8.46 -3.40
N TYR A 112 7.70 8.79 -2.30
CA TYR A 112 7.82 8.07 -1.04
C TYR A 112 7.52 6.59 -1.19
N ARG A 113 6.46 6.21 -1.91
CA ARG A 113 6.05 4.81 -2.06
C ARG A 113 7.14 3.96 -2.71
N LYS A 114 7.83 4.50 -3.72
CA LYS A 114 8.97 3.84 -4.38
C LYS A 114 10.15 3.70 -3.43
N ARG A 115 10.56 4.79 -2.78
CA ARG A 115 11.67 4.79 -1.80
C ARG A 115 11.39 3.82 -0.63
N ARG A 116 10.15 3.80 -0.14
CA ARG A 116 9.73 2.91 0.94
C ARG A 116 9.82 1.44 0.53
N LYS A 117 9.38 1.09 -0.67
CA LYS A 117 9.51 -0.25 -1.24
C LYS A 117 10.97 -0.70 -1.29
N GLU A 118 11.85 0.13 -1.84
CA GLU A 118 13.30 -0.16 -1.91
C GLU A 118 13.91 -0.36 -0.51
N THR A 119 13.51 0.45 0.45
CA THR A 119 13.94 0.31 1.86
C THR A 119 13.51 -1.03 2.45
N LEU A 120 12.28 -1.47 2.20
CA LEU A 120 11.76 -2.76 2.68
C LEU A 120 12.46 -3.94 2.00
N GLU A 121 12.74 -3.87 0.71
CA GLU A 121 13.49 -4.89 -0.01
C GLU A 121 14.94 -5.01 0.52
N ASN A 122 15.59 -3.88 0.81
CA ASN A 122 16.92 -3.86 1.42
C ASN A 122 16.90 -4.43 2.84
N LEU A 123 15.90 -4.06 3.64
CA LEU A 123 15.67 -4.62 4.98
C LEU A 123 15.52 -6.15 4.91
N ALA A 124 14.70 -6.64 3.99
CA ALA A 124 14.49 -8.08 3.80
C ALA A 124 15.81 -8.81 3.52
N ARG A 125 16.62 -8.30 2.60
CA ARG A 125 17.94 -8.87 2.28
C ARG A 125 18.89 -8.90 3.49
N ASN A 126 18.95 -7.80 4.23
CA ASN A 126 19.81 -7.69 5.42
C ASN A 126 19.37 -8.66 6.53
N ILE A 127 18.06 -8.79 6.77
CA ILE A 127 17.52 -9.71 7.75
C ILE A 127 17.75 -11.17 7.33
N ALA A 128 17.58 -11.51 6.06
CA ALA A 128 17.88 -12.85 5.54
C ALA A 128 19.36 -13.22 5.78
N TYR A 129 20.28 -12.30 5.53
CA TYR A 129 21.70 -12.50 5.83
C TYR A 129 21.93 -12.72 7.33
N LYS A 130 21.33 -11.90 8.20
CA LYS A 130 21.41 -12.02 9.66
C LYS A 130 20.90 -13.38 10.13
N VAL A 131 19.72 -13.80 9.68
CA VAL A 131 19.13 -15.12 10.02
C VAL A 131 20.02 -16.27 9.56
N LYS A 132 20.56 -16.20 8.35
CA LYS A 132 21.51 -17.21 7.83
C LYS A 132 22.74 -17.33 8.72
N LYS A 133 23.32 -16.19 9.18
CA LYS A 133 24.53 -16.15 10.01
C LYS A 133 24.25 -16.59 11.46
N THR A 134 23.17 -16.10 12.08
CA THR A 134 22.89 -16.31 13.51
C THR A 134 22.11 -17.61 13.77
N ARG A 135 21.49 -18.19 12.74
CA ARG A 135 20.59 -19.36 12.82
C ARG A 135 19.36 -19.10 13.70
N ARG A 136 19.06 -17.85 14.03
CA ARG A 136 17.92 -17.45 14.87
C ARG A 136 16.88 -16.75 14.02
N PRO A 137 15.58 -17.01 14.25
CA PRO A 137 14.52 -16.27 13.58
C PRO A 137 14.54 -14.79 14.01
N VAL A 138 14.10 -13.92 13.12
CA VAL A 138 13.97 -12.49 13.38
C VAL A 138 12.56 -12.05 13.07
N SER A 139 11.86 -11.50 14.05
CA SER A 139 10.57 -10.85 13.88
C SER A 139 10.79 -9.38 13.50
N LEU A 140 10.11 -8.95 12.46
CA LEU A 140 10.07 -7.55 12.06
C LEU A 140 9.00 -6.80 12.85
N GLU A 141 9.01 -5.48 12.76
CA GLU A 141 7.95 -4.68 13.36
C GLU A 141 6.62 -4.85 12.61
N PRO A 142 5.48 -4.58 13.27
CA PRO A 142 4.18 -4.57 12.61
C PRO A 142 4.15 -3.66 11.39
N MET A 143 3.53 -4.12 10.31
CA MET A 143 3.42 -3.39 9.05
C MET A 143 2.14 -3.78 8.32
N ASN A 144 1.69 -2.90 7.43
CA ASN A 144 0.47 -3.13 6.66
C ASN A 144 0.58 -4.32 5.69
N PRO A 145 -0.53 -4.87 5.17
CA PRO A 145 -0.52 -6.05 4.29
C PRO A 145 0.31 -5.87 3.02
N TYR A 146 0.37 -4.65 2.49
CA TYR A 146 1.14 -4.34 1.28
C TYR A 146 2.65 -4.42 1.57
N GLU A 147 3.11 -3.84 2.67
CA GLU A 147 4.52 -3.90 3.10
C GLU A 147 4.97 -5.33 3.40
N ARG A 148 4.11 -6.13 4.08
CA ARG A 148 4.40 -7.55 4.32
C ARG A 148 4.57 -8.32 3.02
N ARG A 149 3.76 -8.02 2.00
CA ARG A 149 3.89 -8.64 0.67
C ARG A 149 5.22 -8.29 0.00
N ILE A 150 5.72 -7.07 0.15
CA ILE A 150 7.04 -6.68 -0.37
C ILE A 150 8.14 -7.54 0.25
N ILE A 151 8.14 -7.71 1.59
CA ILE A 151 9.12 -8.56 2.29
C ILE A 151 9.04 -10.02 1.81
N HIS A 152 7.82 -10.59 1.73
CA HIS A 152 7.62 -11.95 1.24
C HIS A 152 8.15 -12.11 -0.19
N SER A 153 7.80 -11.19 -1.09
CA SER A 153 8.24 -11.23 -2.49
C SER A 153 9.77 -11.11 -2.62
N ALA A 154 10.38 -10.23 -1.84
CA ALA A 154 11.84 -10.03 -1.86
C ALA A 154 12.62 -11.28 -1.43
N LEU A 155 12.02 -12.16 -0.62
CA LEU A 155 12.65 -13.38 -0.09
C LEU A 155 12.08 -14.68 -0.65
N GLN A 156 11.10 -14.62 -1.55
CA GLN A 156 10.40 -15.81 -2.09
C GLN A 156 11.36 -16.83 -2.72
N GLY A 157 12.36 -16.36 -3.46
CA GLY A 157 13.38 -17.20 -4.12
C GLY A 157 14.60 -17.53 -3.24
N ASN A 158 14.62 -17.13 -1.97
CA ASN A 158 15.78 -17.36 -1.12
C ASN A 158 15.92 -18.84 -0.74
N LYS A 159 17.14 -19.39 -0.91
CA LYS A 159 17.40 -20.80 -0.64
C LYS A 159 17.54 -21.14 0.84
N PHE A 160 17.83 -20.15 1.70
CA PHE A 160 18.20 -20.39 3.10
C PHE A 160 17.13 -19.99 4.10
N VAL A 161 16.28 -19.02 3.74
CA VAL A 161 15.27 -18.48 4.64
C VAL A 161 13.87 -18.59 4.06
N GLU A 162 12.89 -18.62 4.93
CA GLU A 162 11.48 -18.51 4.63
C GLU A 162 10.84 -17.42 5.47
N THR A 163 9.70 -16.91 5.03
CA THR A 163 8.99 -15.82 5.68
C THR A 163 7.55 -16.22 6.00
N VAL A 164 7.11 -15.89 7.21
CA VAL A 164 5.74 -16.13 7.68
C VAL A 164 5.19 -14.85 8.25
N SER A 165 3.90 -14.56 8.04
CA SER A 165 3.22 -13.45 8.72
C SER A 165 2.52 -13.97 9.97
N GLU A 166 2.87 -13.43 11.13
CA GLU A 166 2.35 -13.80 12.44
C GLU A 166 1.61 -12.63 13.10
N GLY A 167 0.71 -12.95 14.05
CA GLY A 167 -0.09 -11.97 14.77
C GLY A 167 -1.37 -11.53 14.02
N GLU A 168 -2.16 -10.68 14.68
CA GLU A 168 -3.39 -10.10 14.15
C GLU A 168 -3.21 -8.59 13.91
N GLU A 169 -4.02 -8.03 12.99
CA GLU A 169 -4.01 -6.59 12.76
C GLU A 169 -4.43 -5.83 14.04
N PRO A 170 -3.84 -4.71 14.38
CA PRO A 170 -2.79 -3.95 13.63
C PRO A 170 -1.35 -4.38 13.93
N TYR A 171 -1.13 -5.43 14.72
CA TYR A 171 0.20 -5.86 15.19
C TYR A 171 0.81 -6.97 14.32
N ARG A 172 0.15 -7.31 13.22
CA ARG A 172 0.62 -8.37 12.32
C ARG A 172 1.94 -7.98 11.65
N HIS A 173 2.91 -8.90 11.71
CA HIS A 173 4.28 -8.67 11.27
C HIS A 173 4.86 -9.89 10.52
N VAL A 174 6.02 -9.69 9.89
CA VAL A 174 6.74 -10.77 9.20
C VAL A 174 7.82 -11.33 10.10
N VAL A 175 7.90 -12.64 10.17
CA VAL A 175 9.00 -13.39 10.80
C VAL A 175 9.83 -14.06 9.71
N VAL A 176 11.14 -13.82 9.73
CA VAL A 176 12.10 -14.44 8.83
C VAL A 176 12.83 -15.52 9.59
N LYS A 177 12.77 -16.77 9.13
CA LYS A 177 13.39 -17.94 9.77
C LYS A 177 14.14 -18.80 8.77
N LEU A 178 15.02 -19.69 9.24
CA LEU A 178 15.70 -20.65 8.37
C LEU A 178 14.70 -21.63 7.77
N LYS A 179 14.91 -21.99 6.50
CA LYS A 179 14.22 -23.13 5.90
C LYS A 179 14.65 -24.42 6.62
N ARG A 180 13.68 -25.21 7.02
CA ARG A 180 13.91 -26.59 7.45
C ARG A 180 13.88 -27.47 6.21
N TYR A 181 14.97 -28.17 5.98
CA TYR A 181 15.07 -29.23 4.99
C TYR A 181 14.54 -30.52 5.59
#